data_6498881fe6438afed66b9507ce7f7d3b
#
_entry.id   6498881fe6438afed66b9507ce7f7d3b
#
_cell.length_a   1.000
_cell.length_b   1.000
_cell.length_c   1.000
_cell.angle_alpha   90.00
_cell.angle_beta   90.00
_cell.angle_gamma   90.00
#
_symmetry.space_group_name_H-M   'P 1'
#
loop_
_entity.id
_entity.type
_entity.pdbx_description
1 polymer ?
#
loop_
_entity_poly.entity_id
_entity_poly.type
_entity_poly.pdbx_seq_one_letter_code
_entity_poly.pdbx_strand_id
1 'polypeptide(L)'
;MPLGKMFPPNLTPAGSLPDWSDGELLRLIQDGTNPDGHLSPVMSAMDFRHASDEDAHAIVAYPRSQPAIQNEIEQSSLTPLTLAFIALGMFPLKNLPEADSIAPAPVPVGPTSEYGRYITTFLGCSGCHGDDLTGGAGGLSPKGPSLRIVKGWSADQFVQTIRTGVNPTGRVLDEEEMPWRFISKLDDDELKGVYAYLLSFP
;
A
#
# COMPACT_ATOMS: atom_id res chain seq x y z
N MET A 1 -7.35 22.11 1.42
CA MET A 1 -5.92 22.14 1.77
C MET A 1 -5.19 23.04 0.79
N PRO A 2 -4.11 23.72 1.15
CA PRO A 2 -3.35 24.59 0.24
C PRO A 2 -2.61 23.83 -0.86
N LEU A 3 -2.63 22.50 -0.84
CA LEU A 3 -1.90 21.64 -1.78
C LEU A 3 -2.68 21.28 -3.06
N GLY A 4 -3.98 21.56 -3.10
CA GLY A 4 -4.85 21.20 -4.22
C GLY A 4 -5.82 20.08 -3.88
N LYS A 5 -6.50 19.58 -4.91
CA LYS A 5 -7.43 18.45 -4.82
C LYS A 5 -6.92 17.32 -5.71
N MET A 6 -6.94 16.11 -5.21
CA MET A 6 -6.64 14.92 -5.98
C MET A 6 -7.83 13.96 -5.88
N PHE A 7 -8.30 13.53 -7.04
CA PHE A 7 -9.39 12.58 -7.16
C PHE A 7 -8.87 11.32 -7.86
N PRO A 8 -9.06 10.14 -7.29
CA PRO A 8 -8.73 8.92 -8.00
C PRO A 8 -9.65 8.76 -9.22
N PRO A 9 -9.14 8.26 -10.35
CA PRO A 9 -9.96 8.01 -11.53
C PRO A 9 -10.98 6.91 -11.25
N ASN A 10 -12.03 6.86 -12.09
CA ASN A 10 -12.95 5.73 -12.09
C ASN A 10 -12.24 4.50 -12.68
N LEU A 11 -11.90 3.55 -11.84
CA LEU A 11 -11.20 2.30 -12.20
C LEU A 11 -12.18 1.14 -12.51
N THR A 12 -13.42 1.44 -12.91
CA THR A 12 -14.33 0.43 -13.46
C THR A 12 -14.33 0.46 -14.99
N PRO A 13 -14.88 -0.57 -15.67
CA PRO A 13 -14.99 -0.57 -17.14
C PRO A 13 -15.78 0.60 -17.75
N ALA A 14 -16.49 1.41 -16.96
CA ALA A 14 -17.11 2.66 -17.41
C ALA A 14 -16.23 3.90 -17.27
N GLY A 15 -15.02 3.76 -16.72
CA GLY A 15 -14.05 4.85 -16.56
C GLY A 15 -12.89 4.74 -17.54
N SER A 16 -11.69 5.04 -17.07
CA SER A 16 -10.46 5.07 -17.88
C SER A 16 -9.87 3.71 -18.26
N LEU A 17 -10.31 2.63 -17.56
CA LEU A 17 -9.72 1.30 -17.75
C LEU A 17 -9.77 0.73 -19.17
N PRO A 18 -10.85 0.92 -19.97
CA PRO A 18 -10.89 0.40 -21.33
C PRO A 18 -9.83 0.99 -22.26
N ASP A 19 -9.40 2.21 -21.97
CA ASP A 19 -8.44 2.96 -22.78
C ASP A 19 -6.99 2.62 -22.45
N TRP A 20 -6.75 1.89 -21.36
CA TRP A 20 -5.43 1.56 -20.84
C TRP A 20 -5.10 0.09 -21.06
N SER A 21 -3.93 -0.19 -21.60
CA SER A 21 -3.41 -1.55 -21.69
C SER A 21 -2.99 -2.09 -20.31
N ASP A 22 -2.87 -3.41 -20.18
CA ASP A 22 -2.37 -4.02 -18.95
C ASP A 22 -0.94 -3.58 -18.65
N GLY A 23 -0.10 -3.40 -19.66
CA GLY A 23 1.27 -2.90 -19.49
C GLY A 23 1.33 -1.47 -18.94
N GLU A 24 0.39 -0.60 -19.32
CA GLU A 24 0.28 0.74 -18.75
C GLU A 24 -0.19 0.72 -17.31
N LEU A 25 -1.15 -0.15 -16.97
CA LEU A 25 -1.61 -0.33 -15.60
C LEU A 25 -0.51 -0.93 -14.71
N LEU A 26 0.25 -1.91 -15.20
CA LEU A 26 1.40 -2.47 -14.48
C LEU A 26 2.45 -1.39 -14.21
N ARG A 27 2.78 -0.56 -15.21
CA ARG A 27 3.69 0.58 -15.02
C ARG A 27 3.17 1.58 -14.00
N LEU A 28 1.87 1.86 -14.01
CA LEU A 28 1.27 2.74 -13.00
C LEU A 28 1.41 2.16 -11.59
N ILE A 29 1.20 0.86 -11.42
CA ILE A 29 1.33 0.17 -10.14
C ILE A 29 2.79 0.12 -9.67
N GLN A 30 3.70 -0.32 -10.55
CA GLN A 30 5.09 -0.57 -10.18
C GLN A 30 5.94 0.70 -10.13
N ASP A 31 5.75 1.62 -11.08
CA ASP A 31 6.58 2.81 -11.26
C ASP A 31 5.85 4.13 -10.98
N GLY A 32 4.55 4.07 -10.72
CA GLY A 32 3.73 5.27 -10.54
C GLY A 32 3.56 6.11 -11.81
N THR A 33 3.83 5.55 -13.00
CA THR A 33 3.78 6.27 -14.29
C THR A 33 2.42 6.09 -14.96
N ASN A 34 1.71 7.18 -15.18
CA ASN A 34 0.45 7.20 -15.95
C ASN A 34 0.68 6.86 -17.43
N PRO A 35 -0.37 6.45 -18.18
CA PRO A 35 -0.27 6.21 -19.63
C PRO A 35 0.24 7.39 -20.45
N ASP A 36 0.01 8.62 -20.01
CA ASP A 36 0.51 9.85 -20.63
C ASP A 36 2.00 10.12 -20.35
N GLY A 37 2.68 9.25 -19.60
CA GLY A 37 4.08 9.36 -19.22
C GLY A 37 4.35 10.24 -18.01
N HIS A 38 3.33 10.85 -17.39
CA HIS A 38 3.51 11.65 -16.18
C HIS A 38 3.49 10.77 -14.93
N LEU A 39 4.27 11.16 -13.92
CA LEU A 39 4.24 10.53 -12.61
C LEU A 39 2.92 10.84 -11.89
N SER A 40 2.30 9.79 -11.34
CA SER A 40 1.25 9.90 -10.34
C SER A 40 1.88 10.06 -8.96
N PRO A 41 1.79 11.23 -8.31
CA PRO A 41 2.42 11.43 -7.00
C PRO A 41 1.93 10.45 -5.92
N VAL A 42 0.66 10.02 -6.02
CA VAL A 42 0.09 9.05 -5.07
C VAL A 42 0.67 7.67 -5.31
N MET A 43 0.61 7.17 -6.55
CA MET A 43 1.10 5.83 -6.87
C MET A 43 2.61 5.72 -6.65
N SER A 44 3.37 6.79 -6.95
CA SER A 44 4.81 6.83 -6.71
C SER A 44 5.17 6.83 -5.22
N ALA A 45 4.24 7.20 -4.33
CA ALA A 45 4.45 7.17 -2.88
C ALA A 45 4.05 5.82 -2.24
N MET A 46 3.40 4.93 -3.00
CA MET A 46 2.96 3.61 -2.52
C MET A 46 4.07 2.56 -2.72
N ASP A 47 4.07 1.54 -1.90
CA ASP A 47 5.08 0.47 -1.96
C ASP A 47 4.71 -0.67 -2.93
N PHE A 48 3.81 -0.43 -3.89
CA PHE A 48 3.31 -1.44 -4.84
C PHE A 48 4.37 -1.96 -5.83
N ARG A 49 5.49 -1.26 -6.01
CA ARG A 49 6.61 -1.77 -6.80
C ARG A 49 7.21 -3.07 -6.25
N HIS A 50 6.93 -3.36 -4.98
CA HIS A 50 7.35 -4.60 -4.32
C HIS A 50 6.38 -5.77 -4.57
N ALA A 51 5.30 -5.56 -5.34
CA ALA A 51 4.44 -6.65 -5.78
C ALA A 51 5.20 -7.57 -6.74
N SER A 52 5.01 -8.90 -6.59
CA SER A 52 5.42 -9.84 -7.60
C SER A 52 4.67 -9.60 -8.91
N ASP A 53 5.19 -10.06 -10.04
CA ASP A 53 4.49 -9.95 -11.32
C ASP A 53 3.10 -10.60 -11.26
N GLU A 54 2.99 -11.74 -10.59
CA GLU A 54 1.73 -12.45 -10.42
C GLU A 54 0.70 -11.60 -9.67
N ASP A 55 1.09 -11.01 -8.54
CA ASP A 55 0.21 -10.16 -7.74
C ASP A 55 -0.13 -8.86 -8.48
N ALA A 56 0.83 -8.25 -9.17
CA ALA A 56 0.60 -7.05 -9.96
C ALA A 56 -0.43 -7.31 -11.08
N HIS A 57 -0.33 -8.47 -11.77
CA HIS A 57 -1.32 -8.87 -12.76
C HIS A 57 -2.70 -9.16 -12.13
N ALA A 58 -2.75 -9.78 -10.96
CA ALA A 58 -4.00 -10.00 -10.23
C ALA A 58 -4.67 -8.66 -9.83
N ILE A 59 -3.87 -7.68 -9.40
CA ILE A 59 -4.35 -6.32 -9.08
C ILE A 59 -4.94 -5.65 -10.34
N VAL A 60 -4.33 -5.80 -11.51
CA VAL A 60 -4.85 -5.27 -12.79
C VAL A 60 -6.14 -5.98 -13.19
N ALA A 61 -6.20 -7.29 -13.04
CA ALA A 61 -7.38 -8.09 -13.42
C ALA A 61 -8.62 -7.76 -12.58
N TYR A 62 -8.46 -7.45 -11.31
CA TYR A 62 -9.57 -7.19 -10.40
C TYR A 62 -10.47 -6.02 -10.84
N PRO A 63 -9.98 -4.78 -11.05
CA PRO A 63 -10.82 -3.68 -11.51
C PRO A 63 -11.49 -3.97 -12.86
N ARG A 64 -10.82 -4.68 -13.77
CA ARG A 64 -11.40 -5.06 -15.07
C ARG A 64 -12.58 -6.03 -14.93
N SER A 65 -12.60 -6.84 -13.87
CA SER A 65 -13.69 -7.78 -13.59
C SER A 65 -14.89 -7.13 -12.91
N GLN A 66 -14.79 -5.87 -12.47
CA GLN A 66 -15.87 -5.20 -11.76
C GLN A 66 -16.97 -4.73 -12.71
N PRO A 67 -18.22 -4.60 -12.22
CA PRO A 67 -19.28 -3.99 -13.00
C PRO A 67 -18.95 -2.56 -13.44
N ALA A 68 -19.36 -2.20 -14.64
CA ALA A 68 -19.24 -0.84 -15.14
C ALA A 68 -20.13 0.12 -14.33
N ILE A 69 -19.52 1.07 -13.63
CA ILE A 69 -20.22 2.07 -12.81
C ILE A 69 -20.02 3.44 -13.43
N GLN A 70 -21.10 4.06 -13.88
CA GLN A 70 -21.06 5.43 -14.39
C GLN A 70 -20.89 6.40 -13.22
N ASN A 71 -19.73 7.02 -13.17
CA ASN A 71 -19.41 8.04 -12.17
C ASN A 71 -18.48 9.07 -12.78
N GLU A 72 -18.92 10.32 -12.83
CA GLU A 72 -18.08 11.44 -13.26
C GLU A 72 -17.19 11.88 -12.10
N ILE A 73 -15.90 11.88 -12.36
CA ILE A 73 -14.88 12.29 -11.38
C ILE A 73 -14.39 13.69 -11.73
N GLU A 74 -14.35 14.57 -10.74
CA GLU A 74 -13.74 15.89 -10.90
C GLU A 74 -12.26 15.77 -11.29
N GLN A 75 -11.77 16.71 -12.11
CA GLN A 75 -10.35 16.74 -12.44
C GLN A 75 -9.50 17.09 -11.23
N SER A 76 -8.45 16.32 -11.04
CA SER A 76 -7.42 16.64 -10.05
C SER A 76 -6.70 17.93 -10.41
N SER A 77 -6.44 18.77 -9.42
CA SER A 77 -5.71 20.02 -9.59
C SER A 77 -4.70 20.22 -8.47
N LEU A 78 -3.43 20.32 -8.82
CA LEU A 78 -2.36 20.63 -7.87
C LEU A 78 -2.10 22.15 -7.89
N THR A 79 -1.84 22.73 -6.73
CA THR A 79 -1.46 24.14 -6.66
C THR A 79 0.00 24.33 -7.10
N PRO A 80 0.39 25.54 -7.56
CA PRO A 80 1.79 25.84 -7.85
C PRO A 80 2.73 25.55 -6.67
N LEU A 81 2.25 25.68 -5.43
CA LEU A 81 3.02 25.35 -4.23
C LEU A 81 3.31 23.85 -4.14
N THR A 82 2.33 23.01 -4.45
CA THR A 82 2.51 21.56 -4.48
C THR A 82 3.51 21.14 -5.56
N LEU A 83 3.40 21.73 -6.75
CA LEU A 83 4.34 21.49 -7.84
C LEU A 83 5.77 21.90 -7.45
N ALA A 84 5.92 23.04 -6.75
CA ALA A 84 7.21 23.45 -6.24
C ALA A 84 7.77 22.46 -5.21
N PHE A 85 6.97 21.93 -4.29
CA PHE A 85 7.41 20.92 -3.33
C PHE A 85 7.83 19.62 -4.00
N ILE A 86 7.11 19.18 -5.03
CA ILE A 86 7.50 18.02 -5.84
C ILE A 86 8.84 18.29 -6.54
N ALA A 87 9.00 19.43 -7.20
CA ALA A 87 10.23 19.80 -7.91
C ALA A 87 11.45 19.94 -6.99
N LEU A 88 11.24 20.33 -5.73
CA LEU A 88 12.29 20.44 -4.71
C LEU A 88 12.57 19.10 -3.99
N GLY A 89 11.93 17.99 -4.40
CA GLY A 89 12.10 16.70 -3.76
C GLY A 89 11.54 16.62 -2.33
N MET A 90 10.69 17.57 -1.93
CA MET A 90 10.07 17.60 -0.60
C MET A 90 8.84 16.70 -0.50
N PHE A 91 8.38 16.16 -1.63
CA PHE A 91 7.30 15.18 -1.66
C PHE A 91 7.90 13.77 -1.62
N PRO A 92 7.39 12.86 -0.79
CA PRO A 92 7.96 11.53 -0.62
C PRO A 92 7.64 10.63 -1.82
N LEU A 93 8.27 10.90 -2.95
CA LEU A 93 8.20 10.03 -4.13
C LEU A 93 9.19 8.88 -3.91
N LYS A 94 8.69 7.72 -3.47
CA LYS A 94 9.52 6.55 -3.19
C LYS A 94 9.84 5.76 -4.47
N ASN A 95 8.90 5.70 -5.39
CA ASN A 95 8.97 4.87 -6.58
C ASN A 95 9.17 5.74 -7.82
N LEU A 96 10.39 6.17 -8.04
CA LEU A 96 10.77 6.75 -9.34
C LEU A 96 11.02 5.60 -10.32
N PRO A 97 10.68 5.77 -11.62
CA PRO A 97 10.98 4.78 -12.62
C PRO A 97 12.49 4.47 -12.63
N GLU A 98 12.84 3.23 -12.37
CA GLU A 98 14.19 2.73 -12.53
C GLU A 98 14.23 1.88 -13.80
N ALA A 99 15.20 2.16 -14.67
CA ALA A 99 15.29 1.50 -15.98
C ALA A 99 15.43 -0.03 -15.89
N ASP A 100 15.92 -0.55 -14.76
CA ASP A 100 16.23 -1.95 -14.55
C ASP A 100 15.50 -2.53 -13.31
N SER A 101 14.34 -1.98 -12.93
CA SER A 101 13.56 -2.53 -11.83
C SER A 101 13.04 -3.93 -12.21
N ILE A 102 13.60 -4.95 -11.57
CA ILE A 102 13.11 -6.33 -11.70
C ILE A 102 12.06 -6.52 -10.59
N ALA A 103 10.87 -6.98 -10.98
CA ALA A 103 9.85 -7.36 -10.00
C ALA A 103 10.41 -8.40 -9.02
N PRO A 104 10.05 -8.34 -7.74
CA PRO A 104 10.48 -9.33 -6.77
C PRO A 104 10.07 -10.74 -7.21
N ALA A 105 10.93 -11.71 -6.96
CA ALA A 105 10.56 -13.10 -7.16
C ALA A 105 9.33 -13.45 -6.32
N PRO A 106 8.40 -14.26 -6.85
CA PRO A 106 7.22 -14.67 -6.08
C PRO A 106 7.65 -15.43 -4.82
N VAL A 107 7.07 -15.05 -3.69
CA VAL A 107 7.28 -15.72 -2.40
C VAL A 107 6.13 -16.68 -2.17
N PRO A 108 6.39 -17.98 -1.87
CA PRO A 108 5.30 -18.92 -1.61
C PRO A 108 4.38 -18.45 -0.50
N VAL A 109 3.08 -18.45 -0.77
CA VAL A 109 2.04 -18.10 0.20
C VAL A 109 2.10 -19.06 1.39
N GLY A 110 2.02 -18.52 2.60
CA GLY A 110 1.99 -19.32 3.81
C GLY A 110 2.39 -18.56 5.07
N PRO A 111 2.24 -19.20 6.25
CA PRO A 111 2.49 -18.57 7.54
C PRO A 111 4.00 -18.49 7.85
N THR A 112 4.80 -18.05 6.89
CA THR A 112 6.26 -17.95 7.00
C THR A 112 6.72 -16.51 7.20
N SER A 113 7.85 -16.33 7.89
CA SER A 113 8.45 -15.00 8.08
C SER A 113 8.85 -14.36 6.74
N GLU A 114 9.22 -15.15 5.74
CA GLU A 114 9.56 -14.65 4.40
C GLU A 114 8.35 -14.06 3.70
N TYR A 115 7.23 -14.79 3.69
CA TYR A 115 5.99 -14.29 3.12
C TYR A 115 5.44 -13.10 3.91
N GLY A 116 5.53 -13.15 5.25
CA GLY A 116 5.18 -12.02 6.11
C GLY A 116 5.98 -10.75 5.83
N ARG A 117 7.27 -10.89 5.51
CA ARG A 117 8.10 -9.76 5.06
C ARG A 117 7.57 -9.18 3.75
N TYR A 118 7.27 -10.05 2.78
CA TYR A 118 6.70 -9.64 1.50
C TYR A 118 5.40 -8.83 1.70
N ILE A 119 4.44 -9.39 2.43
CA ILE A 119 3.16 -8.72 2.73
C ILE A 119 3.38 -7.39 3.47
N THR A 120 4.24 -7.37 4.48
CA THR A 120 4.51 -6.16 5.29
C THR A 120 5.13 -5.05 4.44
N THR A 121 6.03 -5.41 3.50
CA THR A 121 6.65 -4.47 2.56
C THR A 121 5.61 -3.97 1.56
N PHE A 122 4.89 -4.88 0.94
CA PHE A 122 3.86 -4.56 -0.06
C PHE A 122 2.74 -3.67 0.50
N LEU A 123 2.31 -3.90 1.73
CA LEU A 123 1.32 -3.07 2.41
C LEU A 123 1.88 -1.73 2.93
N GLY A 124 3.18 -1.50 2.81
CA GLY A 124 3.80 -0.25 3.21
C GLY A 124 3.76 0.00 4.73
N CYS A 125 3.84 -1.04 5.56
CA CYS A 125 3.76 -0.91 7.02
C CYS A 125 4.83 0.02 7.59
N SER A 126 6.00 0.08 6.96
CA SER A 126 7.10 0.99 7.33
C SER A 126 6.72 2.46 7.23
N GLY A 127 5.77 2.82 6.37
CA GLY A 127 5.30 4.19 6.21
C GLY A 127 4.76 4.83 7.48
N CYS A 128 4.20 4.04 8.40
CA CYS A 128 3.70 4.48 9.70
C CYS A 128 4.56 3.97 10.85
N HIS A 129 5.08 2.73 10.75
CA HIS A 129 5.77 2.05 11.85
C HIS A 129 7.31 2.19 11.82
N GLY A 130 7.86 2.93 10.85
CA GLY A 130 9.30 3.10 10.66
C GLY A 130 9.93 1.94 9.87
N ASP A 131 11.09 2.18 9.26
CA ASP A 131 11.74 1.22 8.36
C ASP A 131 12.13 -0.10 9.07
N ASP A 132 12.43 -0.02 10.35
CA ASP A 132 12.71 -1.16 11.22
C ASP A 132 11.52 -1.63 12.05
N LEU A 133 10.32 -1.07 11.79
CA LEU A 133 9.06 -1.34 12.47
C LEU A 133 9.10 -1.10 14.00
N THR A 134 10.05 -0.29 14.47
CA THR A 134 10.16 0.06 15.89
C THR A 134 9.33 1.27 16.29
N GLY A 135 8.58 1.81 15.35
CA GLY A 135 7.68 2.94 15.56
C GLY A 135 8.24 4.26 15.05
N GLY A 136 7.35 5.21 14.88
CA GLY A 136 7.73 6.57 14.63
C GLY A 136 8.17 6.92 13.21
N ALA A 137 7.41 6.53 12.19
CA ALA A 137 7.64 7.06 10.85
C ALA A 137 7.44 8.57 10.79
N GLY A 138 8.09 9.18 9.84
CA GLY A 138 7.97 10.61 9.55
C GLY A 138 7.15 10.89 8.30
N GLY A 139 6.97 12.17 7.97
CA GLY A 139 6.36 12.63 6.74
C GLY A 139 4.85 12.81 6.82
N LEU A 140 4.14 12.42 5.77
CA LEU A 140 2.69 12.63 5.64
C LEU A 140 1.85 11.56 6.34
N SER A 141 2.45 10.45 6.74
CA SER A 141 1.77 9.34 7.42
C SER A 141 1.66 9.57 8.93
N PRO A 142 0.59 9.09 9.58
CA PRO A 142 0.52 9.05 11.04
C PRO A 142 1.70 8.28 11.63
N LYS A 143 2.13 8.65 12.83
CA LYS A 143 3.18 7.90 13.54
C LYS A 143 2.59 6.67 14.21
N GLY A 144 2.96 5.50 13.72
CA GLY A 144 2.59 4.23 14.33
C GLY A 144 3.46 3.87 15.53
N PRO A 145 2.95 3.04 16.45
CA PRO A 145 3.74 2.49 17.55
C PRO A 145 4.75 1.45 17.06
N SER A 146 5.69 1.08 17.93
CA SER A 146 6.55 -0.07 17.69
C SER A 146 5.73 -1.35 17.56
N LEU A 147 5.95 -2.12 16.48
CA LEU A 147 5.33 -3.42 16.29
C LEU A 147 5.97 -4.52 17.13
N ARG A 148 7.06 -4.23 17.86
CA ARG A 148 7.62 -5.16 18.86
C ARG A 148 6.64 -5.52 19.95
N ILE A 149 5.57 -4.74 20.15
CA ILE A 149 4.50 -5.06 21.11
C ILE A 149 3.88 -6.44 20.84
N VAL A 150 3.86 -6.90 19.59
CA VAL A 150 3.29 -8.21 19.22
C VAL A 150 4.10 -9.40 19.76
N LYS A 151 5.35 -9.19 20.21
CA LYS A 151 6.14 -10.25 20.84
C LYS A 151 5.51 -10.81 22.13
N GLY A 152 4.67 -10.02 22.77
CA GLY A 152 3.92 -10.46 23.95
C GLY A 152 2.58 -11.13 23.63
N TRP A 153 2.22 -11.32 22.37
CA TRP A 153 0.95 -11.87 21.94
C TRP A 153 1.12 -13.27 21.38
N SER A 154 0.05 -14.05 21.34
CA SER A 154 -0.01 -15.25 20.51
C SER A 154 -0.36 -14.90 19.07
N ALA A 155 -0.12 -15.83 18.13
CA ALA A 155 -0.54 -15.67 16.73
C ALA A 155 -2.06 -15.41 16.64
N ASP A 156 -2.86 -16.14 17.40
CA ASP A 156 -4.31 -15.96 17.41
C ASP A 156 -4.72 -14.58 17.95
N GLN A 157 -4.03 -14.07 18.96
CA GLN A 157 -4.27 -12.71 19.47
C GLN A 157 -3.93 -11.66 18.42
N PHE A 158 -2.85 -11.84 17.66
CA PHE A 158 -2.52 -10.96 16.56
C PHE A 158 -3.59 -10.99 15.47
N VAL A 159 -3.97 -12.19 15.00
CA VAL A 159 -5.04 -12.36 13.99
C VAL A 159 -6.34 -11.71 14.48
N GLN A 160 -6.77 -11.97 15.71
CA GLN A 160 -7.98 -11.37 16.26
C GLN A 160 -7.89 -9.85 16.36
N THR A 161 -6.72 -9.31 16.72
CA THR A 161 -6.51 -7.85 16.74
C THR A 161 -6.74 -7.25 15.36
N ILE A 162 -6.20 -7.84 14.31
CA ILE A 162 -6.40 -7.36 12.94
C ILE A 162 -7.84 -7.58 12.47
N ARG A 163 -8.51 -8.68 12.85
CA ARG A 163 -9.90 -8.97 12.47
C ARG A 163 -10.91 -8.03 13.13
N THR A 164 -10.67 -7.65 14.38
CA THR A 164 -11.64 -6.91 15.19
C THR A 164 -11.28 -5.45 15.45
N GLY A 165 -10.04 -5.07 15.19
CA GLY A 165 -9.51 -3.76 15.57
C GLY A 165 -9.34 -3.59 17.08
N VAL A 166 -9.37 -4.69 17.88
CA VAL A 166 -9.22 -4.63 19.33
C VAL A 166 -8.02 -5.46 19.76
N ASN A 167 -7.03 -4.84 20.39
CA ASN A 167 -5.83 -5.53 20.85
C ASN A 167 -6.06 -6.35 22.13
N PRO A 168 -5.12 -7.23 22.55
CA PRO A 168 -5.29 -8.07 23.74
C PRO A 168 -5.48 -7.31 25.06
N THR A 169 -5.15 -6.02 25.10
CA THR A 169 -5.38 -5.18 26.30
C THR A 169 -6.75 -4.48 26.29
N GLY A 170 -7.57 -4.71 25.25
CA GLY A 170 -8.88 -4.08 25.08
C GLY A 170 -8.85 -2.71 24.42
N ARG A 171 -7.69 -2.22 23.94
CA ARG A 171 -7.61 -0.96 23.21
C ARG A 171 -8.18 -1.15 21.80
N VAL A 172 -9.09 -0.26 21.41
CA VAL A 172 -9.61 -0.17 20.06
C VAL A 172 -8.62 0.60 19.18
N LEU A 173 -8.29 0.03 18.02
CA LEU A 173 -7.46 0.67 17.01
C LEU A 173 -8.31 1.67 16.23
N ASP A 174 -7.78 2.87 16.04
CA ASP A 174 -8.40 3.88 15.20
C ASP A 174 -8.23 3.49 13.72
N GLU A 175 -9.34 3.39 12.99
CA GLU A 175 -9.34 2.97 11.59
C GLU A 175 -8.72 4.01 10.64
N GLU A 176 -8.80 5.29 10.99
CA GLU A 176 -8.20 6.37 10.20
C GLU A 176 -6.67 6.42 10.38
N GLU A 177 -6.16 6.03 11.57
CA GLU A 177 -4.73 5.97 11.85
C GLU A 177 -4.11 4.63 11.40
N MET A 178 -4.79 3.52 11.68
CA MET A 178 -4.37 2.15 11.34
C MET A 178 -5.47 1.48 10.52
N PRO A 179 -5.33 1.33 9.19
CA PRO A 179 -6.40 0.84 8.31
C PRO A 179 -6.59 -0.68 8.43
N TRP A 180 -6.83 -1.15 9.67
CA TRP A 180 -6.92 -2.57 10.01
C TRP A 180 -8.04 -3.30 9.26
N ARG A 181 -9.14 -2.61 8.88
CA ARG A 181 -10.24 -3.22 8.11
C ARG A 181 -9.82 -3.68 6.72
N PHE A 182 -8.87 -2.97 6.09
CA PHE A 182 -8.30 -3.41 4.81
C PHE A 182 -7.37 -4.60 5.03
N ILE A 183 -6.49 -4.51 6.02
CA ILE A 183 -5.56 -5.58 6.38
C ILE A 183 -6.31 -6.84 6.83
N SER A 184 -7.47 -6.68 7.48
CA SER A 184 -8.33 -7.80 7.89
C SER A 184 -8.88 -8.65 6.73
N LYS A 185 -8.68 -8.26 5.47
CA LYS A 185 -9.06 -9.05 4.29
C LYS A 185 -8.03 -10.12 3.94
N LEU A 186 -6.82 -10.00 4.43
CA LEU A 186 -5.82 -11.06 4.33
C LEU A 186 -6.36 -12.35 4.97
N ASP A 187 -5.97 -13.50 4.45
CA ASP A 187 -6.34 -14.77 5.09
C ASP A 187 -5.54 -15.02 6.38
N ASP A 188 -5.85 -16.13 7.07
CA ASP A 188 -5.21 -16.41 8.36
C ASP A 188 -3.75 -16.82 8.21
N ASP A 189 -3.36 -17.46 7.12
CA ASP A 189 -1.97 -17.85 6.86
C ASP A 189 -1.14 -16.63 6.50
N GLU A 190 -1.68 -15.70 5.72
CA GLU A 190 -1.08 -14.40 5.45
C GLU A 190 -0.84 -13.59 6.74
N LEU A 191 -1.86 -13.47 7.58
CA LEU A 191 -1.74 -12.76 8.86
C LEU A 191 -0.74 -13.45 9.81
N LYS A 192 -0.71 -14.79 9.85
CA LYS A 192 0.29 -15.54 10.62
C LYS A 192 1.68 -15.37 10.05
N GLY A 193 1.82 -15.25 8.72
CA GLY A 193 3.08 -14.90 8.07
C GLY A 193 3.59 -13.54 8.53
N VAL A 194 2.72 -12.51 8.51
CA VAL A 194 3.05 -11.18 9.05
C VAL A 194 3.48 -11.28 10.50
N TYR A 195 2.75 -11.98 11.34
CA TYR A 195 3.11 -12.19 12.73
C TYR A 195 4.49 -12.87 12.89
N ALA A 196 4.76 -13.93 12.12
CA ALA A 196 6.05 -14.62 12.15
C ALA A 196 7.21 -13.68 11.76
N TYR A 197 6.98 -12.79 10.77
CA TYR A 197 7.96 -11.78 10.40
C TYR A 197 8.20 -10.77 11.52
N LEU A 198 7.14 -10.26 12.16
CA LEU A 198 7.27 -9.32 13.27
C LEU A 198 8.00 -9.91 14.48
N LEU A 199 7.92 -11.22 14.70
CA LEU A 199 8.70 -11.91 15.74
C LEU A 199 10.19 -12.06 15.38
N SER A 200 10.56 -11.99 14.10
CA SER A 200 11.95 -12.16 13.65
C SER A 200 12.84 -10.95 13.93
N PHE A 201 12.26 -9.79 14.22
CA PHE A 201 13.04 -8.60 14.59
C PHE A 201 13.70 -8.79 15.97
N PRO A 202 14.92 -8.26 16.16
CA PRO A 202 15.66 -8.38 17.42
C PRO A 202 14.97 -7.67 18.60
#